data_490beb6602c0845d5b9b3f4eb5718259
#
_entry.id   490beb6602c0845d5b9b3f4eb5718259
#
_cell.length_a   1.000
_cell.length_b   1.000
_cell.length_c   1.000
_cell.angle_alpha   90.00
_cell.angle_beta   90.00
_cell.angle_gamma   90.00
#
_symmetry.space_group_name_H-M   'P 1'
#
loop_
_entity.id
_entity.type
_entity.pdbx_description
1 polymer ?
#
loop_
_entity_poly.entity_id
_entity_poly.type
_entity_poly.pdbx_seq_one_letter_code
_entity_poly.pdbx_strand_id
1 'polypeptide(L)'
;MWLISGGAYQGKLEYILRRTGMSEKDVAEGEVCSIDELFKQPIVNHFHLWINRMLKENRDPYSLTDQIIDNNPSIIIVVNELGCGVVPMEPYDRRYREITGRICCRLAQEAKEVHRVMSGIGLVIKHD
;
A
#
# COMPACT_ATOMS: atom_id res chain seq x y z
N MET A 1 -10.61 -6.21 -0.75
CA MET A 1 -9.39 -5.44 -0.47
C MET A 1 -9.71 -3.95 -0.59
N TRP A 2 -9.17 -3.15 0.29
CA TRP A 2 -9.26 -1.69 0.23
C TRP A 2 -7.88 -1.11 -0.01
N LEU A 3 -7.81 -0.02 -0.75
CA LEU A 3 -6.58 0.72 -0.99
C LEU A 3 -6.69 2.11 -0.36
N ILE A 4 -5.74 2.45 0.51
CA ILE A 4 -5.67 3.76 1.16
C ILE A 4 -4.39 4.44 0.67
N SER A 5 -4.55 5.50 -0.09
CA SER A 5 -3.42 6.21 -0.69
C SER A 5 -3.35 7.66 -0.21
N GLY A 6 -2.23 8.29 -0.46
CA GLY A 6 -1.97 9.68 -0.11
C GLY A 6 -0.49 9.94 0.00
N GLY A 7 -0.11 11.19 0.12
CA GLY A 7 1.28 11.56 0.29
C GLY A 7 1.84 11.15 1.65
N ALA A 8 3.15 11.29 1.80
CA ALA A 8 3.80 11.04 3.09
C ALA A 8 3.23 11.97 4.18
N TYR A 9 3.17 11.48 5.40
CA TYR A 9 2.75 12.25 6.59
C TYR A 9 1.34 12.83 6.50
N GLN A 10 0.44 12.21 5.76
CA GLN A 10 -0.94 12.69 5.61
C GLN A 10 -1.93 12.03 6.58
N GLY A 11 -1.47 11.17 7.49
CA GLY A 11 -2.33 10.56 8.49
C GLY A 11 -3.15 9.38 7.99
N LYS A 12 -2.66 8.65 6.99
CA LYS A 12 -3.39 7.52 6.39
C LYS A 12 -3.68 6.41 7.38
N LEU A 13 -2.69 6.02 8.18
CA LEU A 13 -2.87 4.91 9.12
C LEU A 13 -3.87 5.29 10.22
N GLU A 14 -3.70 6.45 10.83
CA GLU A 14 -4.63 6.93 11.86
C GLU A 14 -6.06 7.02 11.33
N TYR A 15 -6.21 7.50 10.09
CA TYR A 15 -7.51 7.57 9.44
C TYR A 15 -8.18 6.21 9.35
N ILE A 16 -7.45 5.20 8.85
CA ILE A 16 -8.06 3.89 8.64
C ILE A 16 -8.28 3.14 9.95
N LEU A 17 -7.44 3.34 10.95
CA LEU A 17 -7.65 2.76 12.27
C LEU A 17 -8.92 3.31 12.91
N ARG A 18 -9.16 4.61 12.83
CA ARG A 18 -10.39 5.23 13.34
C ARG A 18 -11.62 4.73 12.59
N ARG A 19 -11.52 4.63 11.26
CA ARG A 19 -12.66 4.22 10.43
C ARG A 19 -13.07 2.77 10.66
N THR A 20 -12.11 1.90 10.92
CA THR A 20 -12.36 0.45 11.08
C THR A 20 -12.52 0.03 12.53
N GLY A 21 -12.08 0.84 13.48
CA GLY A 21 -12.02 0.43 14.89
C GLY A 21 -10.86 -0.52 15.20
N MET A 22 -9.97 -0.75 14.24
CA MET A 22 -8.79 -1.59 14.43
C MET A 22 -7.69 -0.84 15.18
N SER A 23 -6.69 -1.58 15.66
CA SER A 23 -5.57 -1.03 16.41
C SER A 23 -4.25 -1.45 15.78
N GLU A 24 -3.13 -0.95 16.34
CA GLU A 24 -1.80 -1.23 15.81
C GLU A 24 -1.44 -2.71 15.77
N LYS A 25 -2.02 -3.53 16.65
CA LYS A 25 -1.81 -4.99 16.61
C LYS A 25 -2.34 -5.64 15.33
N ASP A 26 -3.23 -4.98 14.62
CA ASP A 26 -3.81 -5.46 13.37
C ASP A 26 -2.99 -5.05 12.15
N VAL A 27 -1.88 -4.35 12.35
CA VAL A 27 -1.09 -3.73 11.28
C VAL A 27 0.22 -4.46 11.08
N ALA A 28 0.49 -4.91 9.85
CA ALA A 28 1.81 -5.33 9.43
C ALA A 28 2.56 -4.11 8.88
N GLU A 29 3.81 -3.95 9.27
CA GLU A 29 4.64 -2.84 8.78
C GLU A 29 5.43 -3.29 7.55
N GLY A 30 5.13 -2.73 6.39
CA GLY A 30 5.74 -3.13 5.12
C GLY A 30 7.25 -3.05 5.09
N GLU A 31 7.84 -2.15 5.88
CA GLU A 31 9.29 -1.99 5.94
C GLU A 31 10.01 -3.22 6.50
N VAL A 32 9.36 -3.99 7.38
CA VAL A 32 10.02 -5.08 8.12
C VAL A 32 9.24 -6.39 8.18
N CYS A 33 7.97 -6.41 7.75
CA CYS A 33 7.12 -7.58 7.91
C CYS A 33 7.52 -8.74 7.01
N SER A 34 7.13 -9.96 7.41
CA SER A 34 7.25 -11.14 6.57
C SER A 34 6.06 -11.24 5.60
N ILE A 35 6.22 -12.04 4.55
CA ILE A 35 5.10 -12.33 3.64
C ILE A 35 3.97 -13.06 4.38
N ASP A 36 4.29 -13.90 5.35
CA ASP A 36 3.29 -14.62 6.13
C ASP A 36 2.41 -13.66 6.94
N GLU A 37 2.96 -12.58 7.45
CA GLU A 37 2.19 -11.53 8.12
C GLU A 37 1.20 -10.89 7.16
N LEU A 38 1.60 -10.66 5.91
CA LEU A 38 0.72 -10.07 4.90
C LEU A 38 -0.42 -11.01 4.50
N PHE A 39 -0.25 -12.31 4.68
CA PHE A 39 -1.32 -13.27 4.43
C PHE A 39 -2.39 -13.30 5.52
N LYS A 40 -2.13 -12.70 6.69
CA LYS A 40 -3.02 -12.80 7.87
C LYS A 40 -3.49 -11.47 8.41
N GLN A 41 -2.64 -10.44 8.40
CA GLN A 41 -2.94 -9.18 9.05
C GLN A 41 -4.01 -8.39 8.29
N PRO A 42 -4.96 -7.78 9.03
CA PRO A 42 -6.00 -6.98 8.39
C PRO A 42 -5.50 -5.77 7.61
N ILE A 43 -4.37 -5.19 8.03
CA ILE A 43 -3.83 -3.96 7.43
C ILE A 43 -2.34 -4.14 7.18
N VAL A 44 -1.86 -3.63 6.04
CA VAL A 44 -0.42 -3.41 5.82
C VAL A 44 -0.18 -1.92 5.65
N ASN A 45 0.75 -1.39 6.47
CA ASN A 45 1.19 0.00 6.38
C ASN A 45 2.49 0.07 5.56
N HIS A 46 2.73 1.19 4.90
CA HIS A 46 3.92 1.43 4.09
C HIS A 46 4.15 0.34 3.04
N PHE A 47 3.13 0.01 2.29
CA PHE A 47 3.22 -1.04 1.28
C PHE A 47 4.27 -0.71 0.20
N HIS A 48 4.48 0.57 -0.10
CA HIS A 48 5.52 1.01 -1.02
C HIS A 48 6.92 0.61 -0.54
N LEU A 49 7.16 0.59 0.78
CA LEU A 49 8.44 0.15 1.34
C LEU A 49 8.61 -1.37 1.20
N TRP A 50 7.53 -2.13 1.34
CA TRP A 50 7.56 -3.56 1.06
C TRP A 50 7.91 -3.84 -0.41
N ILE A 51 7.32 -3.09 -1.34
CA ILE A 51 7.65 -3.22 -2.77
C ILE A 51 9.15 -2.96 -2.99
N ASN A 52 9.68 -1.91 -2.36
CA ASN A 52 11.10 -1.59 -2.46
C ASN A 52 11.99 -2.74 -1.98
N ARG A 53 11.60 -3.37 -0.86
CA ARG A 53 12.33 -4.54 -0.34
C ARG A 53 12.33 -5.69 -1.33
N MET A 54 11.17 -5.98 -1.94
CA MET A 54 11.08 -7.07 -2.91
C MET A 54 11.97 -6.81 -4.13
N LEU A 55 12.01 -5.57 -4.60
CA LEU A 55 12.90 -5.20 -5.69
C LEU A 55 14.38 -5.38 -5.32
N LYS A 56 14.76 -4.98 -4.11
CA LYS A 56 16.15 -5.13 -3.63
C LYS A 56 16.55 -6.59 -3.45
N GLU A 57 15.59 -7.46 -3.16
CA GLU A 57 15.81 -8.90 -3.03
C GLU A 57 15.67 -9.63 -4.37
N ASN A 58 15.48 -8.92 -5.47
CA ASN A 58 15.27 -9.48 -6.81
C ASN A 58 14.05 -10.42 -6.86
N ARG A 59 13.00 -10.09 -6.11
CA ARG A 59 11.73 -10.82 -6.13
C ARG A 59 10.72 -10.03 -6.93
N ASP A 60 9.73 -10.72 -7.50
CA ASP A 60 8.70 -10.10 -8.31
C ASP A 60 7.58 -9.54 -7.44
N PRO A 61 7.48 -8.22 -7.27
CA PRO A 61 6.43 -7.65 -6.42
C PRO A 61 5.02 -7.79 -7.01
N TYR A 62 4.90 -7.91 -8.33
CA TYR A 62 3.58 -8.12 -8.96
C TYR A 62 2.99 -9.46 -8.57
N SER A 63 3.77 -10.53 -8.76
CA SER A 63 3.33 -11.88 -8.42
C SER A 63 3.05 -12.03 -6.94
N LEU A 64 3.92 -11.49 -6.09
CA LEU A 64 3.76 -11.56 -4.64
C LEU A 64 2.53 -10.76 -4.17
N THR A 65 2.25 -9.61 -4.78
CA THR A 65 1.05 -8.83 -4.48
C THR A 65 -0.21 -9.64 -4.80
N ASP A 66 -0.24 -10.32 -5.95
CA ASP A 66 -1.36 -11.19 -6.31
C ASP A 66 -1.56 -12.29 -5.28
N GLN A 67 -0.47 -12.91 -4.81
CA GLN A 67 -0.53 -13.94 -3.77
C GLN A 67 -1.08 -13.40 -2.45
N ILE A 68 -0.70 -12.19 -2.07
CA ILE A 68 -1.20 -11.55 -0.86
C ILE A 68 -2.72 -11.39 -0.94
N ILE A 69 -3.21 -10.86 -2.04
CA ILE A 69 -4.65 -10.64 -2.22
C ILE A 69 -5.41 -11.97 -2.27
N ASP A 70 -4.86 -12.97 -2.94
CA ASP A 70 -5.49 -14.30 -3.03
C ASP A 70 -5.60 -14.97 -1.65
N ASN A 71 -4.59 -14.82 -0.79
CA ASN A 71 -4.58 -15.41 0.54
C ASN A 71 -5.28 -14.54 1.60
N ASN A 72 -5.40 -13.25 1.34
CA ASN A 72 -5.95 -12.29 2.29
C ASN A 72 -6.83 -11.27 1.56
N PRO A 73 -7.98 -11.71 1.03
CA PRO A 73 -8.79 -10.85 0.14
C PRO A 73 -9.44 -9.66 0.83
N SER A 74 -9.45 -9.63 2.16
CA SER A 74 -10.00 -8.50 2.92
C SER A 74 -8.93 -7.52 3.40
N ILE A 75 -7.70 -7.68 2.96
CA ILE A 75 -6.58 -6.82 3.41
C ILE A 75 -6.84 -5.36 3.05
N ILE A 76 -6.42 -4.48 3.94
CA ILE A 76 -6.40 -3.03 3.69
C ILE A 76 -4.95 -2.63 3.46
N ILE A 77 -4.67 -2.06 2.30
CA ILE A 77 -3.32 -1.69 1.89
C ILE A 77 -3.17 -0.19 1.99
N VAL A 78 -2.23 0.25 2.83
CA VAL A 78 -1.88 1.67 3.01
C VAL A 78 -0.56 1.93 2.29
N VAL A 79 -0.58 2.88 1.37
CA VAL A 79 0.56 3.13 0.48
C VAL A 79 0.77 4.63 0.29
N ASN A 80 2.04 5.06 0.21
CA ASN A 80 2.34 6.44 -0.17
C ASN A 80 2.26 6.59 -1.69
N GLU A 81 1.71 7.71 -2.13
CA GLU A 81 1.83 8.13 -3.52
C GLU A 81 3.29 8.50 -3.78
N LEU A 82 3.91 7.79 -4.72
CA LEU A 82 5.26 8.10 -5.19
C LEU A 82 5.14 8.79 -6.54
N GLY A 83 6.06 9.69 -6.84
CA GLY A 83 6.05 10.36 -8.13
C GLY A 83 5.49 11.77 -8.13
N CYS A 84 5.07 12.28 -6.98
CA CYS A 84 4.73 13.68 -6.85
C CYS A 84 6.02 14.49 -6.66
N GLY A 85 6.31 15.41 -7.58
CA GLY A 85 7.49 16.26 -7.50
C GLY A 85 8.57 15.92 -8.51
N VAL A 86 9.83 16.04 -8.11
CA VAL A 86 10.98 15.92 -9.01
C VAL A 86 11.14 14.49 -9.51
N VAL A 87 11.40 14.33 -10.82
CA VAL A 87 11.72 13.03 -11.41
C VAL A 87 13.09 12.59 -10.90
N PRO A 88 13.22 11.41 -10.30
CA PRO A 88 14.52 10.93 -9.82
C PRO A 88 15.51 10.73 -10.97
N MET A 89 16.76 11.06 -10.73
CA MET A 89 17.81 10.86 -11.71
C MET A 89 18.35 9.43 -11.70
N GLU A 90 18.33 8.78 -10.52
CA GLU A 90 18.81 7.40 -10.39
C GLU A 90 17.89 6.43 -11.11
N PRO A 91 18.43 5.55 -12.00
CA PRO A 91 17.58 4.58 -12.71
C PRO A 91 16.79 3.67 -11.78
N TYR A 92 17.36 3.26 -10.65
CA TYR A 92 16.66 2.44 -9.66
C TYR A 92 15.45 3.16 -9.11
N ASP A 93 15.57 4.43 -8.71
CA ASP A 93 14.48 5.19 -8.13
C ASP A 93 13.35 5.40 -9.14
N ARG A 94 13.68 5.63 -10.41
CA ARG A 94 12.66 5.72 -11.47
C ARG A 94 11.92 4.41 -11.65
N ARG A 95 12.65 3.29 -11.64
CA ARG A 95 12.05 1.96 -11.74
C ARG A 95 11.15 1.65 -10.56
N TYR A 96 11.60 1.97 -9.36
CA TYR A 96 10.80 1.78 -8.15
C TYR A 96 9.50 2.58 -8.21
N ARG A 97 9.56 3.85 -8.59
CA ARG A 97 8.37 4.69 -8.71
C ARG A 97 7.40 4.15 -9.77
N GLU A 98 7.93 3.73 -10.91
CA GLU A 98 7.13 3.18 -11.99
C GLU A 98 6.43 1.89 -11.57
N ILE A 99 7.15 0.97 -10.96
CA ILE A 99 6.59 -0.31 -10.52
C ILE A 99 5.53 -0.09 -9.44
N THR A 100 5.84 0.75 -8.46
CA THR A 100 4.88 1.07 -7.38
C THR A 100 3.61 1.69 -7.96
N GLY A 101 3.74 2.62 -8.89
CA GLY A 101 2.60 3.24 -9.56
C GLY A 101 1.74 2.23 -10.31
N ARG A 102 2.35 1.30 -11.04
CA ARG A 102 1.63 0.25 -11.76
C ARG A 102 0.91 -0.71 -10.82
N ILE A 103 1.56 -1.10 -9.74
CA ILE A 103 0.92 -1.96 -8.73
C ILE A 103 -0.27 -1.24 -8.12
N CYS A 104 -0.11 0.03 -7.74
CA CYS A 104 -1.20 0.81 -7.19
C CYS A 104 -2.38 0.95 -8.16
N CYS A 105 -2.12 1.12 -9.44
CA CYS A 105 -3.19 1.16 -10.45
C CYS A 105 -3.96 -0.17 -10.50
N ARG A 106 -3.25 -1.30 -10.46
CA ARG A 106 -3.90 -2.62 -10.42
C ARG A 106 -4.72 -2.80 -9.16
N LEU A 107 -4.16 -2.41 -8.02
CA LEU A 107 -4.86 -2.50 -6.73
C LEU A 107 -6.13 -1.64 -6.74
N ALA A 108 -6.04 -0.42 -7.27
CA ALA A 108 -7.20 0.47 -7.34
C ALA A 108 -8.32 -0.11 -8.21
N GLN A 109 -7.96 -0.79 -9.31
CA GLN A 109 -8.95 -1.43 -10.18
C GLN A 109 -9.65 -2.60 -9.48
N GLU A 110 -8.92 -3.38 -8.71
CA GLU A 110 -9.44 -4.57 -8.02
C GLU A 110 -10.12 -4.25 -6.70
N ALA A 111 -9.75 -3.14 -6.05
CA ALA A 111 -10.22 -2.79 -4.73
C ALA A 111 -11.73 -2.54 -4.71
N LYS A 112 -12.39 -2.97 -3.62
CA LYS A 112 -13.79 -2.61 -3.36
C LYS A 112 -13.91 -1.16 -2.97
N GLU A 113 -12.94 -0.64 -2.21
CA GLU A 113 -12.90 0.76 -1.84
C GLU A 113 -11.50 1.32 -2.04
N VAL A 114 -11.43 2.53 -2.51
CA VAL A 114 -10.19 3.31 -2.63
C VAL A 114 -10.43 4.64 -1.93
N HIS A 115 -9.58 4.94 -0.94
CA HIS A 115 -9.64 6.19 -0.21
C HIS A 115 -8.34 6.97 -0.44
N ARG A 116 -8.47 8.25 -0.65
CA ARG A 116 -7.32 9.16 -0.68
C ARG A 116 -7.35 10.02 0.57
N VAL A 117 -6.21 10.10 1.28
CA VAL A 117 -6.12 10.84 2.54
C VAL A 117 -5.21 12.05 2.37
N MET A 118 -5.73 13.21 2.76
CA MET A 118 -5.02 14.48 2.79
C MET A 118 -5.23 15.13 4.14
N SER A 119 -4.15 15.44 4.84
CA SER A 119 -4.22 16.12 6.15
C SER A 119 -5.17 15.42 7.12
N GLY A 120 -5.12 14.10 7.15
CA GLY A 120 -5.97 13.27 8.02
C GLY A 120 -7.42 13.12 7.57
N ILE A 121 -7.80 13.76 6.47
CA ILE A 121 -9.17 13.70 5.93
C ILE A 121 -9.19 12.70 4.78
N GLY A 122 -10.05 11.69 4.90
CA GLY A 122 -10.21 10.67 3.84
C GLY A 122 -11.32 11.01 2.88
N LEU A 123 -11.04 10.87 1.59
CA LEU A 123 -12.02 10.97 0.53
C LEU A 123 -12.15 9.61 -0.12
N VAL A 124 -13.36 9.04 -0.09
CA VAL A 124 -13.64 7.77 -0.76
C VAL A 124 -13.84 8.06 -2.25
N ILE A 125 -12.90 7.61 -3.09
CA ILE A 125 -12.94 7.86 -4.52
C ILE A 125 -13.46 6.67 -5.32
N LYS A 126 -13.57 5.50 -4.68
CA LYS A 126 -14.21 4.32 -5.24
C LYS A 126 -14.85 3.52 -4.12
N HIS A 127 -16.08 3.07 -4.32
CA HIS A 127 -16.73 2.10 -3.44
C HIS A 127 -17.74 1.28 -4.23
N ASP A 128 -17.92 0.05 -3.84
CA ASP A 128 -18.93 -0.85 -4.42
C ASP A 128 -20.14 -0.96 -3.52
#